data_6b5ba80b013598461b040adf48a88892
#
_entry.id   6b5ba80b013598461b040adf48a88892
#
_cell.length_a   1.000
_cell.length_b   1.000
_cell.length_c   1.000
_cell.angle_alpha   90.00
_cell.angle_beta   90.00
_cell.angle_gamma   90.00
#
_symmetry.space_group_name_H-M   'P 1'
#
loop_
_entity.id
_entity.type
_entity.pdbx_description
1 polymer ?
#
loop_
_entity_poly.entity_id
_entity_poly.type
_entity_poly.pdbx_seq_one_letter_code
_entity_poly.pdbx_strand_id
1 'polypeptide(L)'
;MIGWFDGGAGASGDMLLGAFVGAGVPLEVPSASIGTLDLGVTLYSEQVQRAGLDATRIHVEVPDSTVVRHLPDILELFAQLDAGVRTIATAVFERLAEAEARVHGTSI
;
A
#
# COMPACT_ATOMS: atom_id res chain seq x y z
N MET A 1 15.71 11.19 -12.90
CA MET A 1 15.98 9.82 -12.36
C MET A 1 14.90 8.90 -12.88
N ILE A 2 15.28 7.69 -13.27
CA ILE A 2 14.34 6.68 -13.77
C ILE A 2 14.33 5.52 -12.78
N GLY A 3 13.13 5.09 -12.36
CA GLY A 3 12.94 3.89 -11.56
C GLY A 3 12.58 2.70 -12.45
N TRP A 4 13.17 1.54 -12.17
CA TRP A 4 12.87 0.31 -12.86
C TRP A 4 12.63 -0.80 -11.85
N PHE A 5 11.51 -1.54 -12.00
CA PHE A 5 11.15 -2.62 -11.10
C PHE A 5 11.29 -3.97 -11.79
N ASP A 6 11.99 -4.88 -11.11
CA ASP A 6 12.02 -6.29 -11.51
C ASP A 6 11.00 -7.06 -10.65
N GLY A 7 9.90 -7.42 -11.27
CA GLY A 7 8.81 -8.17 -10.61
C GLY A 7 8.95 -9.68 -10.67
N GLY A 8 10.11 -10.21 -11.09
CA GLY A 8 10.30 -11.66 -11.28
C GLY A 8 10.07 -12.51 -10.03
N ALA A 9 10.31 -11.94 -8.85
CA ALA A 9 10.08 -12.62 -7.55
C ALA A 9 8.78 -12.18 -6.86
N GLY A 10 7.95 -11.40 -7.54
CA GLY A 10 6.71 -10.87 -6.99
C GLY A 10 6.74 -9.35 -6.84
N ALA A 11 5.58 -8.74 -6.68
CA ALA A 11 5.43 -7.29 -6.60
C ALA A 11 4.19 -6.90 -5.77
N SER A 12 4.16 -7.31 -4.50
CA SER A 12 3.12 -6.87 -3.57
C SER A 12 3.39 -5.43 -3.08
N GLY A 13 2.38 -4.80 -2.47
CA GLY A 13 2.49 -3.42 -1.98
C GLY A 13 3.61 -3.22 -0.97
N ASP A 14 3.77 -4.12 -0.01
CA ASP A 14 4.83 -4.06 0.99
C ASP A 14 6.22 -4.30 0.37
N MET A 15 6.31 -5.15 -0.65
CA MET A 15 7.55 -5.36 -1.40
C MET A 15 7.95 -4.12 -2.19
N LEU A 16 6.99 -3.43 -2.81
CA LEU A 16 7.24 -2.16 -3.50
C LEU A 16 7.70 -1.08 -2.52
N LEU A 17 7.06 -0.96 -1.36
CA LEU A 17 7.50 -0.05 -0.31
C LEU A 17 8.92 -0.35 0.14
N GLY A 18 9.26 -1.61 0.35
CA GLY A 18 10.60 -2.04 0.71
C GLY A 18 11.63 -1.66 -0.34
N ALA A 19 11.30 -1.83 -1.61
CA ALA A 19 12.17 -1.46 -2.72
C ALA A 19 12.43 0.05 -2.77
N PHE A 20 11.40 0.88 -2.61
CA PHE A 20 11.55 2.34 -2.58
C PHE A 20 12.40 2.80 -1.40
N VAL A 21 12.10 2.32 -0.20
CA VAL A 21 12.85 2.71 1.00
C VAL A 21 14.30 2.22 0.91
N GLY A 22 14.52 1.01 0.44
CA GLY A 22 15.86 0.47 0.21
C GLY A 22 16.66 1.24 -0.82
N ALA A 23 16.00 1.86 -1.79
CA ALA A 23 16.61 2.71 -2.81
C ALA A 23 16.85 4.15 -2.33
N GLY A 24 16.43 4.52 -1.13
CA GLY A 24 16.71 5.81 -0.52
C GLY A 24 15.52 6.72 -0.29
N VAL A 25 14.29 6.27 -0.58
CA VAL A 25 13.10 7.06 -0.23
C VAL A 25 12.90 7.04 1.28
N PRO A 26 12.81 8.22 1.95
CA PRO A 26 12.58 8.25 3.40
C PRO A 26 11.25 7.57 3.76
N LEU A 27 11.26 6.76 4.81
CA LEU A 27 10.06 6.07 5.29
C LEU A 27 8.97 7.05 5.73
N GLU A 28 9.35 8.26 6.11
CA GLU A 28 8.42 9.33 6.49
C GLU A 28 7.46 9.72 5.36
N VAL A 29 7.88 9.53 4.11
CA VAL A 29 7.04 9.87 2.95
C VAL A 29 5.78 9.00 2.89
N PRO A 30 5.86 7.67 2.81
CA PRO A 30 4.65 6.84 2.87
C PRO A 30 3.97 6.89 4.23
N SER A 31 4.71 7.04 5.33
CA SER A 31 4.13 7.14 6.67
C SER A 31 3.25 8.36 6.82
N ALA A 32 3.66 9.50 6.28
CA ALA A 32 2.85 10.73 6.32
C ALA A 32 1.56 10.57 5.51
N SER A 33 1.61 9.96 4.34
CA SER A 33 0.42 9.69 3.52
C SER A 33 -0.57 8.79 4.24
N ILE A 34 -0.10 7.68 4.82
CA ILE A 34 -0.93 6.76 5.59
C ILE A 34 -1.49 7.45 6.84
N GLY A 35 -0.70 8.29 7.49
CA GLY A 35 -1.11 9.04 8.68
C GLY A 35 -2.31 9.94 8.45
N THR A 36 -2.48 10.48 7.23
CA THR A 36 -3.63 11.33 6.90
C THR A 36 -4.96 10.57 6.94
N LEU A 37 -4.94 9.25 6.82
CA LEU A 37 -6.13 8.41 6.85
C LEU A 37 -6.63 8.14 8.28
N ASP A 38 -5.81 8.42 9.28
CA ASP A 38 -6.13 8.25 10.71
C ASP A 38 -6.67 6.85 11.05
N LEU A 39 -6.00 5.82 10.51
CA LEU A 39 -6.38 4.42 10.72
C LEU A 39 -5.56 3.72 11.79
N GLY A 40 -4.63 4.40 12.44
CA GLY A 40 -3.73 3.81 13.43
C GLY A 40 -2.69 2.87 12.82
N VAL A 41 -2.48 2.92 11.52
CA VAL A 41 -1.49 2.10 10.82
C VAL A 41 -0.10 2.69 11.02
N THR A 42 0.86 1.83 11.36
CA THR A 42 2.26 2.21 11.54
C THR A 42 3.14 1.43 10.57
N LEU A 43 4.09 2.12 9.96
CA LEU A 43 5.10 1.51 9.09
C LEU A 43 6.45 1.54 9.78
N TYR A 44 7.20 0.44 9.70
CA TYR A 44 8.61 0.44 10.10
C TYR A 44 9.43 -0.45 9.16
N SER A 45 10.71 -0.14 9.04
CA SER A 45 11.62 -0.84 8.14
C SER A 45 12.55 -1.77 8.93
N GLU A 46 12.91 -2.87 8.31
CA GLU A 46 13.86 -3.84 8.84
C GLU A 46 14.81 -4.25 7.72
N GLN A 47 16.09 -4.34 8.03
CA GLN A 47 17.06 -4.91 7.12
C GLN A 47 17.06 -6.42 7.28
N VAL A 48 16.87 -7.15 6.18
CA VAL A 48 16.76 -8.61 6.16
C VAL A 48 17.66 -9.17 5.06
N GLN A 49 17.91 -10.46 5.11
CA GLN A 49 18.54 -11.18 4.01
C GLN A 49 17.55 -12.14 3.37
N ARG A 50 17.49 -12.11 2.05
CA ARG A 50 16.67 -13.02 1.25
C ARG A 50 17.53 -13.61 0.15
N ALA A 51 17.63 -14.94 0.10
CA ALA A 51 18.47 -15.66 -0.87
C ALA A 51 19.92 -15.16 -0.90
N GLY A 52 20.48 -14.80 0.27
CA GLY A 52 21.86 -14.30 0.40
C GLY A 52 22.04 -12.82 0.03
N LEU A 53 20.97 -12.11 -0.30
CA LEU A 53 21.01 -10.70 -0.63
C LEU A 53 20.44 -9.85 0.50
N ASP A 54 21.06 -8.69 0.75
CA ASP A 54 20.52 -7.71 1.67
C ASP A 54 19.27 -7.08 1.06
N ALA A 55 18.22 -6.95 1.86
CA ALA A 55 16.96 -6.39 1.42
C ALA A 55 16.32 -5.56 2.54
N THR A 56 15.45 -4.63 2.15
CA THR A 56 14.66 -3.83 3.07
C THR A 56 13.23 -4.38 3.09
N ARG A 57 12.76 -4.72 4.28
CA ARG A 57 11.38 -5.15 4.50
C ARG A 57 10.62 -4.05 5.22
N ILE A 58 9.42 -3.75 4.74
CA ILE A 58 8.51 -2.85 5.41
C ILE A 58 7.45 -3.67 6.13
N HIS A 59 7.34 -3.42 7.43
CA HIS A 59 6.28 -3.98 8.26
C HIS A 59 5.13 -2.98 8.34
N VAL A 60 3.93 -3.46 8.10
CA VAL A 60 2.69 -2.68 8.22
C VAL A 60 1.95 -3.19 9.44
N GLU A 61 1.95 -2.40 10.51
CA GLU A 61 1.20 -2.73 11.72
C GLU A 61 -0.19 -2.10 11.64
N VAL A 62 -1.20 -2.94 11.74
CA VAL A 62 -2.60 -2.53 11.66
C VAL A 62 -3.23 -2.83 13.01
N PRO A 63 -3.97 -1.88 13.61
CA PRO A 63 -4.68 -2.15 14.87
C PRO A 63 -5.78 -3.18 14.65
N ASP A 64 -6.09 -3.94 15.69
CA ASP A 64 -7.22 -4.85 15.67
C ASP A 64 -8.50 -4.06 15.43
N SER A 65 -9.24 -4.44 14.40
CA SER A 65 -10.46 -3.76 14.03
C SER A 65 -11.49 -4.76 13.51
N THR A 66 -12.73 -4.60 13.95
CA THR A 66 -13.86 -5.34 13.43
C THR A 66 -14.63 -4.55 12.37
N VAL A 67 -14.15 -3.37 12.02
CA VAL A 67 -14.80 -2.49 11.04
C VAL A 67 -14.65 -3.07 9.65
N VAL A 68 -15.78 -3.33 9.00
CA VAL A 68 -15.83 -3.73 7.59
C VAL A 68 -16.08 -2.46 6.77
N ARG A 69 -15.21 -2.22 5.78
CA ARG A 69 -15.34 -1.07 4.89
C ARG A 69 -15.67 -1.53 3.48
N HIS A 70 -16.69 -0.94 2.91
CA HIS A 70 -17.05 -1.11 1.50
C HIS A 70 -16.37 -0.03 0.65
N LEU A 71 -16.38 -0.20 -0.67
CA LEU A 71 -15.69 0.71 -1.58
C LEU A 71 -16.02 2.19 -1.35
N PRO A 72 -17.30 2.60 -1.19
CA PRO A 72 -17.60 4.02 -0.93
C PRO A 72 -16.91 4.56 0.33
N ASP A 73 -16.85 3.76 1.39
CA ASP A 73 -16.19 4.16 2.64
C ASP A 73 -14.68 4.36 2.46
N ILE A 74 -14.07 3.46 1.68
CA ILE A 74 -12.63 3.54 1.37
C ILE A 74 -12.34 4.78 0.52
N LEU A 75 -13.15 5.06 -0.49
CA LEU A 75 -12.97 6.23 -1.35
C LEU A 75 -13.13 7.53 -0.57
N GLU A 76 -14.02 7.57 0.42
CA GLU A 76 -14.20 8.72 1.31
C GLU A 76 -12.93 8.97 2.14
N LEU A 77 -12.29 7.93 2.64
CA LEU A 77 -10.99 8.05 3.34
C LEU A 77 -9.93 8.68 2.44
N PHE A 78 -9.93 8.36 1.16
CA PHE A 78 -8.93 8.85 0.22
C PHE A 78 -9.03 10.35 -0.05
N ALA A 79 -10.12 11.01 0.34
CA ALA A 79 -10.23 12.46 0.26
C ALA A 79 -9.15 13.19 1.06
N GLN A 80 -8.53 12.52 2.04
CA GLN A 80 -7.43 13.05 2.86
C GLN A 80 -6.08 13.00 2.16
N LEU A 81 -5.96 12.24 1.07
CA LEU A 81 -4.70 12.05 0.35
C LEU A 81 -4.43 13.20 -0.61
N ASP A 82 -3.14 13.43 -0.92
CA ASP A 82 -2.76 14.31 -2.01
C ASP A 82 -3.41 13.85 -3.32
N ALA A 83 -3.75 14.80 -4.19
CA ALA A 83 -4.53 14.53 -5.40
C ALA A 83 -3.92 13.42 -6.28
N GLY A 84 -2.60 13.43 -6.48
CA GLY A 84 -1.92 12.40 -7.29
C GLY A 84 -1.99 11.01 -6.67
N VAL A 85 -1.75 10.93 -5.38
CA VAL A 85 -1.83 9.67 -4.62
C VAL A 85 -3.28 9.17 -4.60
N ARG A 86 -4.23 10.05 -4.36
CA ARG A 86 -5.66 9.73 -4.36
C ARG A 86 -6.12 9.15 -5.69
N THR A 87 -5.71 9.73 -6.80
CA THR A 87 -6.08 9.26 -8.13
C THR A 87 -5.62 7.83 -8.36
N ILE A 88 -4.38 7.51 -8.04
CA ILE A 88 -3.81 6.17 -8.21
C ILE A 88 -4.47 5.18 -7.25
N ALA A 89 -4.59 5.53 -5.98
CA ALA A 89 -5.21 4.67 -4.97
C ALA A 89 -6.66 4.34 -5.32
N THR A 90 -7.42 5.33 -5.74
CA THR A 90 -8.81 5.16 -6.18
C THR A 90 -8.90 4.18 -7.35
N ALA A 91 -8.06 4.34 -8.36
CA ALA A 91 -8.04 3.45 -9.52
C ALA A 91 -7.72 2.00 -9.13
N VAL A 92 -6.76 1.80 -8.22
CA VAL A 92 -6.39 0.45 -7.74
C VAL A 92 -7.56 -0.21 -7.01
N PHE A 93 -8.20 0.50 -6.09
CA PHE A 93 -9.30 -0.06 -5.29
C PHE A 93 -10.56 -0.29 -6.11
N GLU A 94 -10.88 0.57 -7.06
CA GLU A 94 -12.00 0.36 -7.99
C GLU A 94 -11.77 -0.90 -8.81
N ARG A 95 -10.56 -1.11 -9.31
CA ARG A 95 -10.21 -2.30 -10.08
C ARG A 95 -10.28 -3.58 -9.24
N LEU A 96 -9.83 -3.52 -8.00
CA LEU A 96 -9.95 -4.63 -7.05
C LEU A 96 -11.41 -4.96 -6.77
N ALA A 97 -12.24 -3.95 -6.51
CA ALA A 97 -13.66 -4.13 -6.23
C ALA A 97 -14.41 -4.74 -7.42
N GLU A 98 -14.11 -4.30 -8.64
CA GLU A 98 -14.66 -4.87 -9.87
C GLU A 98 -14.29 -6.35 -10.03
N ALA A 99 -13.02 -6.68 -9.77
CA ALA A 99 -12.53 -8.05 -9.87
C ALA A 99 -13.22 -8.95 -8.82
N GLU A 100 -13.34 -8.47 -7.60
CA GLU A 100 -13.98 -9.21 -6.52
C GLU A 100 -15.48 -9.41 -6.77
N ALA A 101 -16.17 -8.38 -7.22
CA ALA A 101 -17.57 -8.46 -7.59
C ALA A 101 -17.82 -9.49 -8.70
N ARG A 102 -16.93 -9.53 -9.68
CA ARG A 102 -17.01 -10.49 -10.80
C ARG A 102 -16.79 -11.92 -10.33
N VAL A 103 -15.82 -12.15 -9.44
CA VAL A 103 -15.48 -13.48 -8.92
C VAL A 103 -16.57 -13.99 -7.97
N HIS A 104 -17.09 -13.13 -7.09
CA HIS A 104 -18.07 -13.51 -6.08
C HIS A 104 -19.52 -13.26 -6.49
N GLY A 105 -19.76 -12.66 -7.65
CA GLY A 105 -21.12 -12.36 -8.14
C GLY A 105 -21.85 -11.32 -7.32
N THR A 106 -21.13 -10.44 -6.63
CA THR A 106 -21.69 -9.38 -5.80
C THR A 106 -21.57 -8.03 -6.49
N SER A 107 -22.37 -7.05 -6.05
CA SER A 107 -22.24 -5.67 -6.48
C SER A 107 -21.11 -4.96 -5.71
N ILE A 108 -20.59 -3.93 -6.35
CA ILE A 108 -19.57 -3.05 -5.76
C ILE A 108 -20.15 -2.22 -4.62
#